data_3c732a86f76266e71062ee57f3cf2e70
#
_entry.id   3c732a86f76266e71062ee57f3cf2e70
#
_cell.length_a   1.000
_cell.length_b   1.000
_cell.length_c   1.000
_cell.angle_alpha   90.00
_cell.angle_beta   90.00
_cell.angle_gamma   90.00
#
_symmetry.space_group_name_H-M   'P 1'
#
loop_
_entity.id
_entity.type
_entity.pdbx_description
1 polymer ?
#
loop_
_entity_poly.entity_id
_entity_poly.type
_entity_poly.pdbx_seq_one_letter_code
_entity_poly.pdbx_strand_id
1 'polypeptide(L)'
;MIKRLFCFFLIFFFLISNSFAKENFILNWDKLIPLNAYDFVPETGITFEMWDDKNFVKKLNKAGLKFNKKIIGKSIKLYGFMVPLEMDYHEDLIVNEFILVPSAGMCIHVPPPPPNQMVMIKLDKPIKARYMYQPISVEGILKNTPPIKDTFDSIYEISTNKIIDIDNDQFIKHFEESQK
;
A
#
# COMPACT_ATOMS: atom_id res chain seq x y z
N MET A 1 26.90 22.15 47.80
CA MET A 1 27.15 22.16 46.36
C MET A 1 26.86 20.80 45.69
N ILE A 2 27.18 19.67 46.29
CA ILE A 2 27.02 18.32 45.72
C ILE A 2 25.54 17.94 45.42
N LYS A 3 24.58 18.32 46.28
CA LYS A 3 23.15 18.02 46.05
C LYS A 3 22.53 18.73 44.85
N ARG A 4 23.01 19.91 44.45
CA ARG A 4 22.54 20.62 43.24
C ARG A 4 23.09 20.02 41.97
N LEU A 5 24.28 19.46 41.99
CA LEU A 5 24.89 18.79 40.83
C LEU A 5 24.20 17.46 40.53
N PHE A 6 23.74 16.73 41.54
CA PHE A 6 23.03 15.46 41.40
C PHE A 6 21.64 15.62 40.77
N CYS A 7 20.92 16.70 41.11
CA CYS A 7 19.64 17.02 40.49
C CYS A 7 19.78 17.36 38.98
N PHE A 8 20.85 18.05 38.57
CA PHE A 8 21.10 18.37 37.17
C PHE A 8 21.44 17.13 36.36
N PHE A 9 22.12 16.14 36.95
CA PHE A 9 22.45 14.88 36.27
C PHE A 9 21.23 13.97 36.09
N LEU A 10 20.29 13.98 37.04
CA LEU A 10 19.01 13.23 36.93
C LEU A 10 18.08 13.83 35.88
N ILE A 11 18.04 15.16 35.73
CA ILE A 11 17.21 15.82 34.70
C ILE A 11 17.79 15.58 33.31
N PHE A 12 19.10 15.52 33.14
CA PHE A 12 19.74 15.24 31.85
C PHE A 12 19.54 13.78 31.42
N PHE A 13 19.44 12.83 32.36
CA PHE A 13 19.18 11.43 32.05
C PHE A 13 17.73 11.18 31.60
N PHE A 14 16.78 12.04 32.01
CA PHE A 14 15.37 11.93 31.59
C PHE A 14 15.10 12.49 30.19
N LEU A 15 16.04 13.28 29.63
CA LEU A 15 15.91 13.87 28.29
C LEU A 15 16.41 12.94 27.16
N ILE A 16 17.05 11.81 27.51
CA ILE A 16 17.33 10.74 26.53
C ILE A 16 16.07 9.86 26.43
N SER A 17 14.95 10.45 26.06
CA SER A 17 13.83 9.70 25.55
C SER A 17 14.29 9.12 24.22
N ASN A 18 14.78 7.89 24.26
CA ASN A 18 15.00 7.10 23.05
C ASN A 18 13.69 7.06 22.28
N SER A 19 13.54 7.97 21.34
CA SER A 19 12.56 7.83 20.28
C SER A 19 12.98 6.62 19.48
N PHE A 20 12.63 5.42 19.94
CA PHE A 20 12.69 4.23 19.12
C PHE A 20 11.77 4.54 17.94
N ALA A 21 12.35 4.95 16.84
CA ALA A 21 11.66 4.98 15.56
C ALA A 21 11.13 3.56 15.36
N LYS A 22 9.83 3.37 15.54
CA LYS A 22 9.18 2.08 15.33
C LYS A 22 9.44 1.73 13.87
N GLU A 23 10.30 0.73 13.67
CA GLU A 23 10.64 0.25 12.33
C GLU A 23 9.33 -0.16 11.64
N ASN A 24 9.10 0.38 10.44
CA ASN A 24 7.87 0.08 9.70
C ASN A 24 7.91 -1.38 9.27
N PHE A 25 6.86 -2.10 9.58
CA PHE A 25 6.71 -3.47 9.13
C PHE A 25 6.57 -3.51 7.60
N ILE A 26 7.49 -4.21 6.91
CA ILE A 26 7.39 -4.42 5.47
C ILE A 26 6.21 -5.36 5.23
N LEU A 27 5.23 -4.87 4.49
CA LEU A 27 4.01 -5.61 4.18
C LEU A 27 4.06 -6.14 2.75
N ASN A 28 3.79 -7.41 2.57
CA ASN A 28 3.62 -8.03 1.25
C ASN A 28 2.17 -7.91 0.80
N TRP A 29 1.95 -7.80 -0.51
CA TRP A 29 0.63 -7.62 -1.12
C TRP A 29 -0.35 -8.75 -0.83
N ASP A 30 0.13 -10.00 -0.72
CA ASP A 30 -0.68 -11.16 -0.35
C ASP A 30 -1.34 -11.00 1.03
N LYS A 31 -0.70 -10.30 1.95
CA LYS A 31 -1.22 -10.04 3.30
C LYS A 31 -2.38 -9.04 3.35
N LEU A 32 -2.59 -8.27 2.28
CA LEU A 32 -3.78 -7.44 2.13
C LEU A 32 -5.03 -8.32 1.95
N ILE A 33 -4.89 -9.47 1.31
CA ILE A 33 -5.96 -10.42 1.10
C ILE A 33 -6.21 -11.22 2.39
N PRO A 34 -7.45 -11.29 2.90
CA PRO A 34 -7.76 -12.20 3.99
C PRO A 34 -7.56 -13.65 3.58
N LEU A 35 -7.14 -14.50 4.52
CA LEU A 35 -7.11 -15.94 4.33
C LEU A 35 -8.45 -16.44 3.76
N ASN A 36 -8.39 -17.33 2.80
CA ASN A 36 -9.53 -18.00 2.18
C ASN A 36 -10.49 -17.05 1.44
N ALA A 37 -10.06 -15.83 1.11
CA ALA A 37 -10.93 -14.90 0.38
C ALA A 37 -11.22 -15.38 -1.04
N TYR A 38 -10.27 -16.08 -1.67
CA TYR A 38 -10.30 -16.53 -3.06
C TYR A 38 -10.17 -18.05 -3.23
N ASP A 39 -10.45 -18.86 -2.21
CA ASP A 39 -10.34 -20.35 -2.27
C ASP A 39 -11.24 -20.97 -3.35
N PHE A 40 -12.23 -20.23 -3.83
CA PHE A 40 -13.11 -20.67 -4.91
C PHE A 40 -12.53 -20.43 -6.32
N VAL A 41 -11.40 -19.74 -6.42
CA VAL A 41 -10.68 -19.52 -7.69
C VAL A 41 -9.73 -20.70 -7.88
N PRO A 42 -9.76 -21.37 -9.04
CA PRO A 42 -8.85 -22.46 -9.32
C PRO A 42 -7.38 -22.00 -9.35
N GLU A 43 -6.46 -22.87 -8.96
CA GLU A 43 -5.02 -22.60 -9.05
C GLU A 43 -4.54 -22.34 -10.49
N THR A 44 -5.25 -22.88 -11.47
CA THR A 44 -5.00 -22.66 -12.91
C THR A 44 -5.42 -21.28 -13.39
N GLY A 45 -6.01 -20.45 -12.51
CA GLY A 45 -6.52 -19.11 -12.84
C GLY A 45 -7.98 -19.10 -13.27
N ILE A 46 -8.44 -17.92 -13.67
CA ILE A 46 -9.84 -17.69 -14.09
C ILE A 46 -9.93 -17.87 -15.60
N THR A 47 -10.80 -18.75 -16.06
CA THR A 47 -11.04 -18.98 -17.50
C THR A 47 -12.04 -17.97 -18.08
N PHE A 48 -12.14 -17.91 -19.42
CA PHE A 48 -13.12 -17.04 -20.10
C PHE A 48 -14.56 -17.38 -19.71
N GLU A 49 -14.89 -18.68 -19.62
CA GLU A 49 -16.22 -19.14 -19.22
C GLU A 49 -16.59 -18.71 -17.81
N MET A 50 -15.60 -18.63 -16.89
CA MET A 50 -15.81 -18.14 -15.54
C MET A 50 -16.11 -16.64 -15.52
N TRP A 51 -15.55 -15.85 -16.43
CA TRP A 51 -15.89 -14.43 -16.55
C TRP A 51 -17.32 -14.23 -17.08
N ASP A 52 -17.86 -15.16 -17.84
CA ASP A 52 -19.25 -15.12 -18.31
C ASP A 52 -20.26 -15.59 -17.24
N ASP A 53 -19.80 -16.31 -16.20
CA ASP A 53 -20.67 -16.72 -15.08
C ASP A 53 -20.89 -15.56 -14.09
N LYS A 54 -22.07 -14.98 -14.15
CA LYS A 54 -22.50 -13.88 -13.28
C LYS A 54 -22.40 -14.20 -11.78
N ASN A 55 -22.58 -15.47 -11.38
CA ASN A 55 -22.47 -15.88 -9.98
C ASN A 55 -21.01 -15.94 -9.54
N PHE A 56 -20.13 -16.42 -10.42
CA PHE A 56 -18.69 -16.40 -10.15
C PHE A 56 -18.17 -14.97 -10.04
N VAL A 57 -18.49 -14.10 -11.00
CA VAL A 57 -18.10 -12.67 -10.98
C VAL A 57 -18.63 -11.97 -9.73
N LYS A 58 -19.87 -12.25 -9.31
CA LYS A 58 -20.43 -11.71 -8.06
C LYS A 58 -19.64 -12.17 -6.81
N LYS A 59 -19.21 -13.44 -6.77
CA LYS A 59 -18.34 -13.96 -5.69
C LYS A 59 -16.98 -13.28 -5.72
N LEU A 60 -16.39 -13.10 -6.90
CA LEU A 60 -15.10 -12.45 -7.09
C LEU A 60 -15.14 -11.00 -6.58
N ASN A 61 -16.13 -10.23 -7.00
CA ASN A 61 -16.33 -8.85 -6.53
C ASN A 61 -16.51 -8.78 -5.01
N LYS A 62 -17.29 -9.70 -4.43
CA LYS A 62 -17.46 -9.76 -2.98
C LYS A 62 -16.17 -10.13 -2.24
N ALA A 63 -15.34 -10.99 -2.82
CA ALA A 63 -14.02 -11.34 -2.27
C ALA A 63 -13.07 -10.13 -2.31
N GLY A 64 -13.08 -9.35 -3.39
CA GLY A 64 -12.30 -8.12 -3.54
C GLY A 64 -12.61 -7.05 -2.50
N LEU A 65 -13.81 -7.06 -1.93
CA LEU A 65 -14.20 -6.13 -0.85
C LEU A 65 -13.85 -6.61 0.56
N LYS A 66 -13.28 -7.81 0.71
CA LYS A 66 -12.83 -8.29 2.01
C LYS A 66 -11.43 -7.74 2.33
N PHE A 67 -11.21 -7.33 3.58
CA PHE A 67 -9.93 -6.82 4.04
C PHE A 67 -9.38 -7.61 5.24
N ASN A 68 -8.06 -7.58 5.40
CA ASN A 68 -7.38 -8.22 6.51
C ASN A 68 -7.38 -7.31 7.74
N LYS A 69 -8.25 -7.60 8.71
CA LYS A 69 -8.38 -6.82 9.96
C LYS A 69 -7.10 -6.76 10.79
N LYS A 70 -6.22 -7.78 10.67
CA LYS A 70 -5.01 -7.90 11.51
C LYS A 70 -3.94 -6.85 11.19
N ILE A 71 -4.00 -6.24 10.01
CA ILE A 71 -3.00 -5.26 9.55
C ILE A 71 -3.50 -3.82 9.65
N ILE A 72 -4.79 -3.60 9.85
CA ILE A 72 -5.36 -2.26 10.00
C ILE A 72 -4.80 -1.58 11.25
N GLY A 73 -4.45 -0.29 11.11
CA GLY A 73 -3.84 0.53 12.15
C GLY A 73 -2.34 0.31 12.35
N LYS A 74 -1.72 -0.61 11.60
CA LYS A 74 -0.27 -0.82 11.67
C LYS A 74 0.49 0.20 10.83
N SER A 75 1.66 0.61 11.31
CA SER A 75 2.65 1.36 10.54
C SER A 75 3.37 0.37 9.63
N ILE A 76 3.23 0.55 8.32
CA ILE A 76 3.75 -0.36 7.31
C ILE A 76 4.63 0.36 6.30
N LYS A 77 5.45 -0.41 5.61
CA LYS A 77 6.12 -0.05 4.37
C LYS A 77 5.62 -0.99 3.27
N LEU A 78 5.14 -0.44 2.18
CA LEU A 78 4.62 -1.19 1.04
C LEU A 78 5.35 -0.73 -0.23
N TYR A 79 5.80 -1.68 -1.03
CA TYR A 79 6.44 -1.43 -2.32
C TYR A 79 5.44 -1.59 -3.45
N GLY A 80 5.54 -0.77 -4.49
CA GLY A 80 4.65 -0.86 -5.64
C GLY A 80 4.88 0.23 -6.67
N PHE A 81 3.89 0.46 -7.50
CA PHE A 81 3.93 1.42 -8.61
C PHE A 81 2.79 2.42 -8.47
N MET A 82 3.06 3.67 -8.82
CA MET A 82 2.10 4.76 -8.79
C MET A 82 1.19 4.71 -10.02
N VAL A 83 -0.12 4.78 -9.78
CA VAL A 83 -1.13 5.01 -10.81
C VAL A 83 -1.86 6.31 -10.46
N PRO A 84 -1.57 7.42 -11.13
CA PRO A 84 -2.31 8.67 -10.98
C PRO A 84 -3.80 8.46 -11.27
N LEU A 85 -4.65 9.24 -10.61
CA LEU A 85 -6.10 9.20 -10.85
C LEU A 85 -6.51 10.05 -12.04
N GLU A 86 -5.69 11.02 -12.39
CA GLU A 86 -5.90 11.88 -13.55
C GLU A 86 -5.61 11.11 -14.85
N MET A 87 -6.51 11.25 -15.83
CA MET A 87 -6.42 10.56 -17.12
C MET A 87 -5.34 11.15 -18.04
N ASP A 88 -5.04 12.46 -17.92
CA ASP A 88 -4.05 13.14 -18.75
C ASP A 88 -2.65 13.05 -18.12
N TYR A 89 -2.00 11.91 -18.30
CA TYR A 89 -0.64 11.72 -17.83
C TYR A 89 0.36 12.51 -18.70
N HIS A 90 1.07 13.43 -18.07
CA HIS A 90 2.17 14.19 -18.67
C HIS A 90 3.36 14.27 -17.68
N GLU A 91 4.56 14.57 -18.19
CA GLU A 91 5.80 14.51 -17.40
C GLU A 91 5.81 15.39 -16.14
N ASP A 92 5.03 16.48 -16.12
CA ASP A 92 4.96 17.41 -14.99
C ASP A 92 3.69 17.27 -14.17
N LEU A 93 2.96 16.16 -14.30
CA LEU A 93 1.74 15.91 -13.55
C LEU A 93 2.01 15.97 -12.04
N ILE A 94 1.26 16.82 -11.35
CA ILE A 94 1.29 16.96 -9.89
C ILE A 94 0.06 16.28 -9.32
N VAL A 95 0.26 15.36 -8.38
CA VAL A 95 -0.80 14.57 -7.77
C VAL A 95 -0.93 14.86 -6.28
N ASN A 96 -2.17 14.90 -5.79
CA ASN A 96 -2.52 14.95 -4.37
C ASN A 96 -2.84 13.57 -3.81
N GLU A 97 -3.25 12.66 -4.69
CA GLU A 97 -3.57 11.28 -4.37
C GLU A 97 -3.33 10.38 -5.59
N PHE A 98 -3.10 9.10 -5.33
CA PHE A 98 -2.89 8.10 -6.38
C PHE A 98 -3.21 6.70 -5.86
N ILE A 99 -3.36 5.74 -6.76
CA ILE A 99 -3.44 4.32 -6.42
C ILE A 99 -2.04 3.71 -6.45
N LEU A 100 -1.68 3.00 -5.39
CA LEU A 100 -0.51 2.12 -5.37
C LEU A 100 -0.95 0.72 -5.77
N VAL A 101 -0.22 0.10 -6.71
CA VAL A 101 -0.48 -1.26 -7.23
C VAL A 101 0.78 -2.12 -7.16
N PRO A 102 0.64 -3.47 -7.12
CA PRO A 102 1.79 -4.37 -6.97
C PRO A 102 2.69 -4.47 -8.20
N SER A 103 2.16 -4.23 -9.39
CA SER A 103 2.90 -4.40 -10.64
C SER A 103 2.71 -3.21 -11.57
N ALA A 104 3.79 -2.88 -12.30
CA ALA A 104 3.75 -1.81 -13.30
C ALA A 104 2.73 -2.11 -14.40
N GLY A 105 2.09 -1.07 -14.93
CA GLY A 105 1.13 -1.16 -16.03
C GLY A 105 -0.25 -1.74 -15.66
N MET A 106 -0.48 -2.12 -14.40
CA MET A 106 -1.83 -2.45 -13.93
C MET A 106 -2.75 -1.23 -14.06
N CYS A 107 -4.01 -1.46 -14.37
CA CYS A 107 -5.05 -0.45 -14.59
C CYS A 107 -5.00 0.30 -15.93
N ILE A 108 -4.00 0.06 -16.80
CA ILE A 108 -3.89 0.76 -18.09
C ILE A 108 -4.32 -0.12 -19.26
N HIS A 109 -3.92 -1.40 -19.24
CA HIS A 109 -4.12 -2.32 -20.36
C HIS A 109 -4.94 -3.57 -20.00
N VAL A 110 -5.29 -3.75 -18.73
CA VAL A 110 -6.04 -4.88 -18.18
C VAL A 110 -7.11 -4.38 -17.23
N PRO A 111 -8.16 -5.15 -16.95
CA PRO A 111 -9.10 -4.78 -15.89
C PRO A 111 -8.35 -4.43 -14.60
N PRO A 112 -8.81 -3.42 -13.84
CA PRO A 112 -8.14 -3.04 -12.61
C PRO A 112 -8.07 -4.21 -11.62
N PRO A 113 -7.03 -4.26 -10.78
CA PRO A 113 -6.96 -5.26 -9.72
C PRO A 113 -8.19 -5.18 -8.81
N PRO A 114 -8.53 -6.26 -8.08
CA PRO A 114 -9.61 -6.20 -7.11
C PRO A 114 -9.31 -5.16 -6.01
N PRO A 115 -10.34 -4.58 -5.38
CA PRO A 115 -10.20 -3.50 -4.40
C PRO A 115 -9.21 -3.77 -3.26
N ASN A 116 -9.04 -5.04 -2.84
CA ASN A 116 -8.09 -5.44 -1.83
C ASN A 116 -6.65 -5.67 -2.35
N GLN A 117 -6.40 -5.37 -3.61
CA GLN A 117 -5.07 -5.34 -4.24
C GLN A 117 -4.72 -3.95 -4.77
N MET A 118 -5.38 -2.94 -4.26
CA MET A 118 -5.10 -1.53 -4.50
C MET A 118 -5.05 -0.79 -3.16
N VAL A 119 -4.17 0.21 -3.06
CA VAL A 119 -4.10 1.06 -1.86
C VAL A 119 -4.17 2.51 -2.31
N MET A 120 -5.17 3.25 -1.84
CA MET A 120 -5.27 4.69 -2.03
C MET A 120 -4.20 5.39 -1.20
N ILE A 121 -3.37 6.19 -1.84
CA ILE A 121 -2.38 7.03 -1.16
C ILE A 121 -2.85 8.46 -1.21
N LYS A 122 -3.06 9.06 -0.05
CA LYS A 122 -3.39 10.47 0.10
C LYS A 122 -2.20 11.23 0.61
N LEU A 123 -1.87 12.32 -0.05
CA LEU A 123 -0.70 13.13 0.24
C LEU A 123 -1.08 14.38 1.04
N ASP A 124 -0.31 14.68 2.10
CA ASP A 124 -0.48 15.94 2.83
C ASP A 124 0.03 17.14 2.02
N LYS A 125 0.95 16.89 1.09
CA LYS A 125 1.48 17.87 0.14
C LYS A 125 1.57 17.24 -1.26
N PRO A 126 1.17 17.96 -2.31
CA PRO A 126 1.28 17.47 -3.68
C PRO A 126 2.72 17.11 -4.05
N ILE A 127 2.87 16.10 -4.87
CA ILE A 127 4.18 15.69 -5.41
C ILE A 127 4.10 15.50 -6.93
N LYS A 128 5.24 15.53 -7.60
CA LYS A 128 5.34 15.13 -9.00
C LYS A 128 5.02 13.62 -9.12
N ALA A 129 4.17 13.27 -10.07
CA ALA A 129 3.87 11.87 -10.37
C ALA A 129 5.15 11.13 -10.80
N ARG A 130 5.20 9.84 -10.51
CA ARG A 130 6.30 8.97 -10.94
C ARG A 130 5.95 8.31 -12.25
N TYR A 131 6.99 8.04 -13.03
CA TYR A 131 6.83 7.22 -14.23
C TYR A 131 6.24 5.85 -13.86
N MET A 132 5.33 5.32 -14.69
CA MET A 132 4.55 4.12 -14.36
C MET A 132 5.38 2.86 -14.08
N TYR A 133 6.62 2.81 -14.55
CA TYR A 133 7.56 1.71 -14.28
C TYR A 133 8.58 2.04 -13.20
N GLN A 134 8.47 3.21 -12.55
CA GLN A 134 9.32 3.56 -11.42
C GLN A 134 8.77 2.92 -10.14
N PRO A 135 9.44 1.92 -9.56
CA PRO A 135 9.02 1.37 -8.29
C PRO A 135 9.25 2.36 -7.17
N ILE A 136 8.33 2.39 -6.23
CA ILE A 136 8.38 3.24 -5.04
C ILE A 136 8.10 2.43 -3.78
N SER A 137 8.57 2.93 -2.65
CA SER A 137 8.08 2.50 -1.34
C SER A 137 7.23 3.60 -0.71
N VAL A 138 6.14 3.19 -0.08
CA VAL A 138 5.23 4.07 0.66
C VAL A 138 5.22 3.62 2.12
N GLU A 139 5.39 4.56 3.05
CA GLU A 139 5.36 4.28 4.48
C GLU A 139 4.24 5.07 5.16
N GLY A 140 3.45 4.38 5.99
CA GLY A 140 2.38 5.03 6.74
C GLY A 140 1.49 4.05 7.49
N ILE A 141 0.42 4.56 8.08
CA ILE A 141 -0.55 3.75 8.81
C ILE A 141 -1.61 3.28 7.83
N LEU A 142 -1.75 1.95 7.71
CA LEU A 142 -2.76 1.35 6.85
C LEU A 142 -4.14 1.48 7.49
N LYS A 143 -5.08 2.05 6.75
CA LYS A 143 -6.48 2.21 7.13
C LYS A 143 -7.36 1.36 6.21
N ASN A 144 -8.54 0.98 6.70
CA ASN A 144 -9.62 0.47 5.87
C ASN A 144 -10.63 1.59 5.64
N THR A 145 -11.01 1.79 4.38
CA THR A 145 -12.01 2.78 3.96
C THR A 145 -13.12 2.09 3.16
N PRO A 146 -14.36 2.60 3.21
CA PRO A 146 -15.38 2.14 2.28
C PRO A 146 -14.93 2.40 0.85
N PRO A 147 -15.26 1.52 -0.12
CA PRO A 147 -14.98 1.78 -1.53
C PRO A 147 -15.65 3.09 -1.97
N ILE A 148 -14.87 3.96 -2.60
CA ILE A 148 -15.37 5.20 -3.18
C ILE A 148 -15.96 4.81 -4.54
N LYS A 149 -17.28 4.89 -4.67
CA LYS A 149 -17.94 4.69 -5.97
C LYS A 149 -17.40 5.76 -6.91
N ASP A 150 -16.91 5.40 -8.05
CA ASP A 150 -16.72 6.21 -9.25
C ASP A 150 -15.32 6.27 -9.88
N THR A 151 -14.24 5.72 -9.28
CA THR A 151 -12.93 5.77 -9.96
C THR A 151 -12.10 4.50 -9.78
N PHE A 152 -11.64 4.24 -8.58
CA PHE A 152 -10.92 3.02 -8.22
C PHE A 152 -11.40 2.57 -6.83
N ASP A 153 -12.06 1.42 -6.77
CA ASP A 153 -12.70 0.90 -5.55
C ASP A 153 -11.69 0.35 -4.53
N SER A 154 -10.61 1.08 -4.22
CA SER A 154 -9.71 0.66 -3.15
C SER A 154 -10.42 0.64 -1.80
N ILE A 155 -10.17 -0.40 -1.02
CA ILE A 155 -10.65 -0.52 0.37
C ILE A 155 -9.56 -0.28 1.40
N TYR A 156 -8.35 0.07 0.94
CA TYR A 156 -7.21 0.42 1.77
C TYR A 156 -6.74 1.84 1.47
N GLU A 157 -6.29 2.53 2.52
CA GLU A 157 -5.78 3.90 2.43
C GLU A 157 -4.54 4.07 3.30
N ILE A 158 -3.58 4.87 2.81
CA ILE A 158 -2.47 5.41 3.58
C ILE A 158 -2.40 6.92 3.33
N SER A 159 -2.42 7.73 4.40
CA SER A 159 -2.17 9.17 4.32
C SER A 159 -0.71 9.44 4.69
N THR A 160 0.10 9.99 3.77
CA THR A 160 1.54 10.16 3.99
C THR A 160 2.22 11.00 2.91
N ASN A 161 3.40 11.56 3.23
CA ASN A 161 4.37 12.04 2.22
C ASN A 161 5.70 11.25 2.26
N LYS A 162 5.73 10.12 2.96
CA LYS A 162 6.92 9.24 2.98
C LYS A 162 6.89 8.30 1.78
N ILE A 163 7.31 8.83 0.64
CA ILE A 163 7.41 8.12 -0.64
C ILE A 163 8.85 8.20 -1.09
N ILE A 164 9.45 7.06 -1.37
CA ILE A 164 10.86 6.93 -1.76
C ILE A 164 10.92 6.15 -3.06
N ASP A 165 11.58 6.72 -4.05
CA ASP A 165 11.91 6.02 -5.29
C ASP A 165 12.94 4.93 -4.96
N ILE A 166 12.74 3.73 -5.48
CA ILE A 166 13.65 2.60 -5.30
C ILE A 166 14.16 2.14 -6.65
N ASP A 167 15.36 1.57 -6.67
CA ASP A 167 15.86 0.95 -7.88
C ASP A 167 15.20 -0.41 -8.16
N ASN A 168 15.27 -0.85 -9.40
CA ASN A 168 14.66 -2.11 -9.83
C ASN A 168 15.27 -3.33 -9.13
N ASP A 169 16.56 -3.32 -8.82
CA ASP A 169 17.22 -4.45 -8.16
C ASP A 169 16.73 -4.60 -6.72
N GLN A 170 16.56 -3.48 -6.00
CA GLN A 170 15.95 -3.50 -4.66
C GLN A 170 14.51 -3.98 -4.70
N PHE A 171 13.74 -3.57 -5.72
CA PHE A 171 12.35 -4.02 -5.87
C PHE A 171 12.28 -5.53 -6.15
N ILE A 172 13.09 -6.04 -7.09
CA ILE A 172 13.15 -7.46 -7.44
C ILE A 172 13.54 -8.29 -6.22
N LYS A 173 14.61 -7.89 -5.52
CA LYS A 173 15.06 -8.58 -4.30
C LYS A 173 13.95 -8.69 -3.26
N HIS A 174 13.24 -7.58 -3.00
CA HIS A 174 12.11 -7.59 -2.06
C HIS A 174 10.99 -8.52 -2.53
N PHE A 175 10.67 -8.51 -3.83
CA PHE A 175 9.64 -9.38 -4.41
C PHE A 175 10.01 -10.85 -4.25
N GLU A 176 11.24 -11.24 -4.55
CA GLU A 176 11.72 -12.61 -4.39
C GLU A 176 11.71 -13.08 -2.92
N GLU A 177 12.10 -12.21 -1.98
CA GLU A 177 12.04 -12.49 -0.55
C GLU A 177 10.60 -12.68 -0.04
N SER A 178 9.63 -12.00 -0.67
CA SER A 178 8.23 -12.11 -0.31
C SER A 178 7.54 -13.39 -0.75
N GLN A 179 8.15 -14.14 -1.69
CA GLN A 179 7.60 -15.38 -2.23
C GLN A 179 8.10 -16.63 -1.46
N LYS A 180 9.01 -16.44 -0.51
CA LYS A 180 9.55 -17.51 0.37
C LYS A 180 8.74 -17.63 1.66
#